data_55639f16e0fb79dc77ebdef05f5a31d7
#
_entry.id   55639f16e0fb79dc77ebdef05f5a31d7
#
_cell.length_a   1.000
_cell.length_b   1.000
_cell.length_c   1.000
_cell.angle_alpha   90.00
_cell.angle_beta   90.00
_cell.angle_gamma   90.00
#
_symmetry.space_group_name_H-M   'P 1'
#
loop_
_entity.id
_entity.type
_entity.pdbx_description
1 polymer ?
#
loop_
_entity_poly.entity_id
_entity_poly.type
_entity_poly.pdbx_seq_one_letter_code
_entity_poly.pdbx_strand_id
1 'polypeptide(L)'
;MNEKRTALLTVCLLGAFLLAFSLWAYLKPDDAFSQSERRKLTPKPSCTVENIYSGRYMSDFETYAPDQFPLREQFRTLKSLTSLYLLRQRDTNGVYLAEGYVSRLEYPMQEDSIAHAARRFKYLYDTYLSGTNCRLYLSVIPDKNAVLASSHGYPALDYGAFTQSLREKTPYLTYLPVDDLLSLEDYYRTDLHWRQEQLTDVAARLLEGMGAEAPGTFREETLPTPYYGVYYGYAALPMEPDT
;
A
#
# COMPACT_ATOMS: atom_id res chain seq x y z
N MET A 1 -48.04 -7.12 -8.17
CA MET A 1 -47.52 -8.32 -7.48
C MET A 1 -47.87 -8.16 -6.00
N ASN A 2 -48.37 -9.18 -5.31
CA ASN A 2 -48.83 -9.02 -3.91
C ASN A 2 -47.58 -8.81 -3.02
N GLU A 3 -47.56 -7.75 -2.20
CA GLU A 3 -46.43 -7.37 -1.34
C GLU A 3 -45.84 -8.56 -0.53
N LYS A 4 -46.73 -9.42 0.01
CA LYS A 4 -46.30 -10.63 0.74
C LYS A 4 -45.53 -11.62 -0.13
N ARG A 5 -45.92 -11.76 -1.40
CA ARG A 5 -45.20 -12.65 -2.34
C ARG A 5 -43.83 -12.07 -2.72
N THR A 6 -43.76 -10.76 -2.92
CA THR A 6 -42.52 -10.07 -3.21
C THR A 6 -41.55 -10.18 -2.02
N ALA A 7 -42.01 -9.92 -0.80
CA ALA A 7 -41.23 -10.05 0.41
C ALA A 7 -40.75 -11.49 0.60
N LEU A 8 -41.60 -12.50 0.43
CA LEU A 8 -41.21 -13.90 0.53
C LEU A 8 -40.18 -14.27 -0.53
N LEU A 9 -40.39 -13.85 -1.78
CA LEU A 9 -39.39 -14.09 -2.85
C LEU A 9 -38.02 -13.48 -2.53
N THR A 10 -38.03 -12.23 -2.04
CA THR A 10 -36.76 -11.54 -1.63
C THR A 10 -36.04 -12.31 -0.53
N VAL A 11 -36.77 -12.74 0.50
CA VAL A 11 -36.18 -13.52 1.61
C VAL A 11 -35.64 -14.87 1.12
N CYS A 12 -36.39 -15.56 0.27
CA CYS A 12 -35.96 -16.86 -0.31
C CYS A 12 -34.71 -16.68 -1.19
N LEU A 13 -34.69 -15.65 -2.04
CA LEU A 13 -33.53 -15.39 -2.90
C LEU A 13 -32.28 -15.01 -2.08
N LEU A 14 -32.45 -14.15 -1.06
CA LEU A 14 -31.34 -13.80 -0.15
C LEU A 14 -30.85 -15.02 0.63
N GLY A 15 -31.77 -15.82 1.16
CA GLY A 15 -31.45 -17.07 1.87
C GLY A 15 -30.72 -18.07 0.96
N ALA A 16 -31.20 -18.26 -0.25
CA ALA A 16 -30.55 -19.13 -1.25
C ALA A 16 -29.15 -18.62 -1.63
N PHE A 17 -28.98 -17.31 -1.81
CA PHE A 17 -27.68 -16.70 -2.08
C PHE A 17 -26.69 -16.95 -0.93
N LEU A 18 -27.10 -16.66 0.31
CA LEU A 18 -26.25 -16.86 1.48
C LEU A 18 -25.85 -18.34 1.66
N LEU A 19 -26.80 -19.26 1.50
CA LEU A 19 -26.54 -20.70 1.61
C LEU A 19 -25.61 -21.20 0.50
N ALA A 20 -25.83 -20.76 -0.74
CA ALA A 20 -24.99 -21.16 -1.88
C ALA A 20 -23.54 -20.70 -1.70
N PHE A 21 -23.32 -19.42 -1.32
CA PHE A 21 -21.97 -18.91 -1.08
C PHE A 21 -21.31 -19.52 0.15
N SER A 22 -22.07 -19.78 1.23
CA SER A 22 -21.54 -20.45 2.42
C SER A 22 -21.11 -21.89 2.12
N LEU A 23 -21.93 -22.62 1.34
CA LEU A 23 -21.59 -23.98 0.92
C LEU A 23 -20.37 -23.98 -0.02
N TRP A 24 -20.31 -23.05 -0.96
CA TRP A 24 -19.16 -22.91 -1.84
C TRP A 24 -17.89 -22.56 -1.06
N ALA A 25 -17.94 -21.61 -0.13
CA ALA A 25 -16.82 -21.26 0.74
C ALA A 25 -16.34 -22.48 1.57
N TYR A 26 -17.27 -23.31 2.04
CA TYR A 26 -16.92 -24.53 2.79
C TYR A 26 -16.25 -25.61 1.92
N LEU A 27 -16.68 -25.75 0.67
CA LEU A 27 -16.19 -26.79 -0.24
C LEU A 27 -14.94 -26.38 -1.03
N LYS A 28 -14.71 -25.08 -1.19
CA LYS A 28 -13.54 -24.53 -1.90
C LYS A 28 -12.27 -24.79 -1.08
N PRO A 29 -11.16 -25.25 -1.72
CA PRO A 29 -9.86 -25.24 -1.08
C PRO A 29 -9.42 -23.84 -0.69
N ASP A 30 -8.72 -23.70 0.44
CA ASP A 30 -8.18 -22.42 0.89
C ASP A 30 -7.06 -21.95 -0.04
N ASP A 31 -7.07 -20.67 -0.37
CA ASP A 31 -5.98 -19.99 -1.06
C ASP A 31 -4.92 -19.54 -0.06
N ALA A 32 -3.67 -19.88 -0.29
CA ALA A 32 -2.58 -19.52 0.62
C ALA A 32 -2.10 -18.06 0.44
N PHE A 33 -2.31 -17.49 -0.75
CA PHE A 33 -1.73 -16.20 -1.12
C PHE A 33 -2.64 -15.42 -2.08
N SER A 34 -2.75 -14.11 -1.86
CA SER A 34 -3.37 -13.17 -2.81
C SER A 34 -2.30 -12.59 -3.73
N GLN A 35 -2.39 -12.86 -5.02
CA GLN A 35 -1.47 -12.33 -6.02
C GLN A 35 -1.65 -10.82 -6.20
N SER A 36 -2.90 -10.35 -6.17
CA SER A 36 -3.22 -8.93 -6.34
C SER A 36 -2.73 -8.07 -5.17
N GLU A 37 -2.91 -8.54 -3.92
CA GLU A 37 -2.48 -7.84 -2.72
C GLU A 37 -1.05 -8.19 -2.28
N ARG A 38 -0.41 -9.17 -2.93
CA ARG A 38 0.95 -9.66 -2.61
C ARG A 38 1.13 -10.02 -1.13
N ARG A 39 0.11 -10.66 -0.55
CA ARG A 39 0.13 -11.10 0.85
C ARG A 39 -0.38 -12.53 1.04
N LYS A 40 0.05 -13.14 2.12
CA LYS A 40 -0.56 -14.39 2.59
C LYS A 40 -1.99 -14.12 3.02
N LEU A 41 -2.88 -15.05 2.65
CA LEU A 41 -4.26 -15.06 3.13
C LEU A 41 -4.33 -15.80 4.47
N THR A 42 -5.33 -15.43 5.26
CA THR A 42 -5.54 -16.01 6.58
C THR A 42 -5.90 -17.49 6.47
N PRO A 43 -5.17 -18.40 7.11
CA PRO A 43 -5.47 -19.82 7.09
C PRO A 43 -6.70 -20.12 7.96
N LYS A 44 -7.30 -21.28 7.72
CA LYS A 44 -8.45 -21.77 8.51
C LYS A 44 -8.11 -21.83 10.00
N PRO A 45 -8.91 -21.20 10.86
CA PRO A 45 -8.65 -21.20 12.29
C PRO A 45 -8.84 -22.58 12.91
N SER A 46 -8.01 -22.89 13.92
CA SER A 46 -8.10 -24.14 14.66
C SER A 46 -9.30 -24.12 15.61
N CYS A 47 -10.24 -25.04 15.38
CA CYS A 47 -11.43 -25.21 16.22
C CYS A 47 -11.09 -26.08 17.44
N THR A 48 -10.56 -25.49 18.50
CA THR A 48 -10.32 -26.15 19.78
C THR A 48 -11.26 -25.59 20.85
N VAL A 49 -11.51 -26.39 21.90
CA VAL A 49 -12.36 -25.96 23.03
C VAL A 49 -11.80 -24.66 23.65
N GLU A 50 -10.49 -24.57 23.81
CA GLU A 50 -9.82 -23.38 24.35
C GLU A 50 -10.05 -22.14 23.46
N ASN A 51 -9.90 -22.28 22.13
CA ASN A 51 -10.09 -21.17 21.19
C ASN A 51 -11.55 -20.71 21.14
N ILE A 52 -12.51 -21.62 21.31
CA ILE A 52 -13.93 -21.27 21.38
C ILE A 52 -14.23 -20.49 22.66
N TYR A 53 -13.81 -21.00 23.83
CA TYR A 53 -14.08 -20.35 25.12
C TYR A 53 -13.35 -19.00 25.27
N SER A 54 -12.16 -18.85 24.70
CA SER A 54 -11.41 -17.57 24.72
C SER A 54 -11.94 -16.54 23.70
N GLY A 55 -12.86 -16.93 22.80
CA GLY A 55 -13.33 -16.09 21.70
C GLY A 55 -12.36 -15.97 20.54
N ARG A 56 -11.16 -16.55 20.64
CA ARG A 56 -10.12 -16.49 19.58
C ARG A 56 -10.60 -17.10 18.28
N TYR A 57 -11.30 -18.24 18.33
CA TYR A 57 -11.84 -18.87 17.13
C TYR A 57 -12.72 -17.93 16.31
N MET A 58 -13.62 -17.16 16.96
CA MET A 58 -14.51 -16.22 16.27
C MET A 58 -13.73 -15.06 15.68
N SER A 59 -12.78 -14.49 16.43
CA SER A 59 -11.92 -13.41 15.92
C SER A 59 -11.07 -13.84 14.73
N ASP A 60 -10.48 -15.03 14.79
CA ASP A 60 -9.69 -15.57 13.68
C ASP A 60 -10.59 -15.92 12.47
N PHE A 61 -11.82 -16.40 12.72
CA PHE A 61 -12.79 -16.70 11.66
C PHE A 61 -13.28 -15.43 10.96
N GLU A 62 -13.49 -14.32 11.67
CA GLU A 62 -13.84 -13.03 11.09
C GLU A 62 -12.77 -12.51 10.12
N THR A 63 -11.51 -12.86 10.33
CA THR A 63 -10.41 -12.54 9.42
C THR A 63 -10.30 -13.54 8.27
N TYR A 64 -10.49 -14.83 8.57
CA TYR A 64 -10.43 -15.92 7.61
C TYR A 64 -11.53 -15.84 6.55
N ALA A 65 -12.79 -15.64 6.96
CA ALA A 65 -13.93 -15.74 6.08
C ALA A 65 -13.88 -14.74 4.89
N PRO A 66 -13.54 -13.45 5.07
CA PRO A 66 -13.36 -12.53 3.95
C PRO A 66 -12.17 -12.89 3.04
N ASP A 67 -11.09 -13.43 3.61
CA ASP A 67 -9.91 -13.81 2.84
C ASP A 67 -10.17 -15.02 1.95
N GLN A 68 -11.00 -15.96 2.39
CA GLN A 68 -11.32 -17.18 1.65
C GLN A 68 -12.66 -17.14 0.93
N PHE A 69 -13.32 -15.98 0.91
CA PHE A 69 -14.64 -15.84 0.28
C PHE A 69 -14.57 -16.15 -1.23
N PRO A 70 -15.49 -16.97 -1.77
CA PRO A 70 -15.54 -17.23 -3.20
C PRO A 70 -15.70 -15.96 -4.02
N LEU A 71 -15.00 -15.86 -5.15
CA LEU A 71 -14.98 -14.66 -6.00
C LEU A 71 -14.53 -13.38 -5.26
N ARG A 72 -13.65 -13.53 -4.26
CA ARG A 72 -13.15 -12.43 -3.45
C ARG A 72 -12.66 -11.24 -4.30
N GLU A 73 -11.84 -11.49 -5.30
CA GLU A 73 -11.27 -10.42 -6.16
C GLU A 73 -12.37 -9.70 -6.95
N GLN A 74 -13.38 -10.43 -7.46
CA GLN A 74 -14.50 -9.85 -8.18
C GLN A 74 -15.37 -8.97 -7.27
N PHE A 75 -15.62 -9.40 -6.04
CA PHE A 75 -16.35 -8.60 -5.06
C PHE A 75 -15.56 -7.35 -4.62
N ARG A 76 -14.25 -7.44 -4.50
CA ARG A 76 -13.39 -6.29 -4.22
C ARG A 76 -13.46 -5.28 -5.37
N THR A 77 -13.36 -5.75 -6.61
CA THR A 77 -13.51 -4.90 -7.80
C THR A 77 -14.90 -4.26 -7.84
N LEU A 78 -15.96 -5.04 -7.62
CA LEU A 78 -17.33 -4.52 -7.59
C LEU A 78 -17.51 -3.45 -6.50
N LYS A 79 -16.96 -3.69 -5.30
CA LYS A 79 -16.96 -2.69 -4.22
C LYS A 79 -16.27 -1.41 -4.67
N SER A 80 -15.06 -1.50 -5.23
CA SER A 80 -14.29 -0.32 -5.65
C SER A 80 -14.99 0.46 -6.76
N LEU A 81 -15.53 -0.22 -7.77
CA LEU A 81 -16.32 0.39 -8.83
C LEU A 81 -17.58 1.07 -8.27
N THR A 82 -18.28 0.41 -7.36
CA THR A 82 -19.48 0.99 -6.71
C THR A 82 -19.10 2.22 -5.89
N SER A 83 -18.05 2.15 -5.08
CA SER A 83 -17.59 3.27 -4.26
C SER A 83 -17.25 4.49 -5.11
N LEU A 84 -16.41 4.33 -6.13
CA LEU A 84 -15.87 5.44 -6.90
C LEU A 84 -16.88 5.98 -7.93
N TYR A 85 -17.54 5.09 -8.70
CA TYR A 85 -18.34 5.52 -9.85
C TYR A 85 -19.83 5.68 -9.53
N LEU A 86 -20.39 4.82 -8.67
CA LEU A 86 -21.80 4.91 -8.31
C LEU A 86 -22.04 5.85 -7.12
N LEU A 87 -21.28 5.64 -6.02
CA LEU A 87 -21.41 6.46 -4.81
C LEU A 87 -20.57 7.74 -4.85
N ARG A 88 -19.73 7.90 -5.88
CA ARG A 88 -18.85 9.05 -6.09
C ARG A 88 -17.96 9.36 -4.88
N GLN A 89 -17.54 8.33 -4.18
CA GLN A 89 -16.53 8.48 -3.14
C GLN A 89 -15.20 8.87 -3.79
N ARG A 90 -14.40 9.64 -3.08
CA ARG A 90 -13.14 10.16 -3.61
C ARG A 90 -12.00 9.12 -3.53
N ASP A 91 -12.13 8.13 -2.67
CA ASP A 91 -11.15 7.07 -2.45
C ASP A 91 -11.83 5.71 -2.25
N THR A 92 -11.04 4.66 -2.34
CA THR A 92 -11.43 3.28 -2.02
C THR A 92 -10.24 2.56 -1.37
N ASN A 93 -10.48 1.85 -0.26
CA ASN A 93 -9.45 1.09 0.45
C ASN A 93 -8.20 1.92 0.83
N GLY A 94 -8.34 3.23 1.08
CA GLY A 94 -7.26 4.13 1.45
C GLY A 94 -6.37 4.59 0.28
N VAL A 95 -6.79 4.34 -0.95
CA VAL A 95 -6.14 4.84 -2.17
C VAL A 95 -7.13 5.62 -3.03
N TYR A 96 -6.61 6.56 -3.81
CA TYR A 96 -7.38 7.34 -4.78
C TYR A 96 -6.73 7.27 -6.16
N LEU A 97 -7.51 7.64 -7.19
CA LEU A 97 -7.05 7.70 -8.58
C LEU A 97 -7.00 9.16 -9.03
N ALA A 98 -5.88 9.55 -9.60
CA ALA A 98 -5.71 10.84 -10.26
C ALA A 98 -4.71 10.69 -11.42
N GLU A 99 -4.97 11.31 -12.56
CA GLU A 99 -4.11 11.31 -13.76
C GLU A 99 -3.65 9.90 -14.22
N GLY A 100 -4.46 8.88 -13.95
CA GLY A 100 -4.13 7.48 -14.28
C GLY A 100 -3.18 6.80 -13.28
N TYR A 101 -2.84 7.47 -12.19
CA TYR A 101 -2.06 6.92 -11.08
C TYR A 101 -2.96 6.53 -9.93
N VAL A 102 -2.59 5.46 -9.25
CA VAL A 102 -3.12 5.13 -7.92
C VAL A 102 -2.15 5.66 -6.88
N SER A 103 -2.65 6.42 -5.93
CA SER A 103 -1.86 6.92 -4.82
C SER A 103 -2.56 6.67 -3.48
N ARG A 104 -1.77 6.52 -2.44
CA ARG A 104 -2.27 6.32 -1.08
C ARG A 104 -2.56 7.67 -0.42
N LEU A 105 -3.61 7.70 0.41
CA LEU A 105 -3.84 8.84 1.29
C LEU A 105 -2.84 8.80 2.45
N GLU A 106 -1.87 9.70 2.43
CA GLU A 106 -0.85 9.84 3.48
C GLU A 106 -1.12 11.11 4.29
N TYR A 107 -1.95 10.98 5.31
CA TYR A 107 -2.37 12.04 6.20
C TYR A 107 -3.08 11.47 7.43
N PRO A 108 -2.95 12.08 8.62
CA PRO A 108 -2.01 13.16 8.98
C PRO A 108 -0.59 12.65 9.26
N MET A 109 0.34 13.60 9.45
CA MET A 109 1.70 13.28 9.88
C MET A 109 1.70 12.54 11.23
N GLN A 110 2.45 11.44 11.30
CA GLN A 110 2.51 10.58 12.48
C GLN A 110 3.77 10.88 13.30
N GLU A 111 3.72 11.88 14.17
CA GLU A 111 4.86 12.31 14.99
C GLU A 111 5.47 11.20 15.83
N ASP A 112 4.65 10.31 16.38
CA ASP A 112 5.14 9.16 17.16
C ASP A 112 5.95 8.19 16.30
N SER A 113 5.57 8.01 15.05
CA SER A 113 6.31 7.17 14.09
C SER A 113 7.66 7.80 13.73
N ILE A 114 7.70 9.11 13.51
CA ILE A 114 8.94 9.86 13.28
C ILE A 114 9.88 9.74 14.49
N ALA A 115 9.34 9.98 15.67
CA ALA A 115 10.10 9.88 16.92
C ALA A 115 10.61 8.45 17.17
N HIS A 116 9.79 7.43 16.83
CA HIS A 116 10.22 6.03 16.90
C HIS A 116 11.37 5.75 15.93
N ALA A 117 11.25 6.15 14.66
CA ALA A 117 12.30 5.97 13.65
C ALA A 117 13.61 6.66 14.10
N ALA A 118 13.54 7.91 14.55
CA ALA A 118 14.69 8.64 15.03
C ALA A 118 15.38 7.96 16.23
N ARG A 119 14.61 7.41 17.18
CA ARG A 119 15.18 6.60 18.28
C ARG A 119 15.88 5.34 17.79
N ARG A 120 15.33 4.67 16.76
CA ARG A 120 15.97 3.46 16.18
C ARG A 120 17.26 3.82 15.44
N PHE A 121 17.28 4.89 14.68
CA PHE A 121 18.49 5.39 14.03
C PHE A 121 19.56 5.79 15.07
N LYS A 122 19.15 6.51 16.11
CA LYS A 122 20.05 6.87 17.21
C LYS A 122 20.65 5.65 17.90
N TYR A 123 19.85 4.63 18.17
CA TYR A 123 20.33 3.38 18.77
C TYR A 123 21.39 2.70 17.88
N LEU A 124 21.15 2.62 16.58
CA LEU A 124 22.12 2.04 15.63
C LEU A 124 23.42 2.86 15.58
N TYR A 125 23.27 4.19 15.53
CA TYR A 125 24.42 5.09 15.55
C TYR A 125 25.26 4.91 16.82
N ASP A 126 24.64 5.02 18.00
CA ASP A 126 25.36 4.94 19.28
C ASP A 126 26.01 3.58 19.49
N THR A 127 25.33 2.51 19.09
CA THR A 127 25.80 1.13 19.37
C THR A 127 26.91 0.68 18.41
N TYR A 128 26.84 1.07 17.14
CA TYR A 128 27.70 0.46 16.12
C TYR A 128 28.57 1.46 15.35
N LEU A 129 28.22 2.75 15.30
CA LEU A 129 28.79 3.67 14.33
C LEU A 129 29.48 4.87 14.94
N SER A 130 29.12 5.34 16.14
CA SER A 130 29.64 6.56 16.77
C SER A 130 31.16 6.56 17.04
N GLY A 131 31.76 5.37 17.17
CA GLY A 131 33.20 5.18 17.34
C GLY A 131 33.96 4.90 16.06
N THR A 132 33.34 5.02 14.89
CA THR A 132 33.93 4.67 13.60
C THR A 132 34.10 5.90 12.71
N ASN A 133 34.83 5.74 11.59
CA ASN A 133 34.98 6.76 10.55
C ASN A 133 33.81 6.74 9.53
N CYS A 134 32.70 6.04 9.82
CA CYS A 134 31.52 5.99 8.94
C CYS A 134 30.83 7.35 8.88
N ARG A 135 30.62 7.86 7.67
CA ARG A 135 29.77 9.01 7.40
C ARG A 135 28.35 8.51 7.10
N LEU A 136 27.36 9.12 7.74
CA LEU A 136 25.98 8.70 7.63
C LEU A 136 25.17 9.79 6.93
N TYR A 137 24.34 9.36 6.01
CA TYR A 137 23.52 10.24 5.21
C TYR A 137 22.06 9.86 5.35
N LEU A 138 21.19 10.84 5.20
CA LEU A 138 19.74 10.69 5.24
C LEU A 138 19.13 11.36 4.01
N SER A 139 18.27 10.66 3.29
CA SER A 139 17.40 11.23 2.27
C SER A 139 15.96 10.84 2.55
N VAL A 140 15.02 11.74 2.29
CA VAL A 140 13.58 11.47 2.31
C VAL A 140 13.12 11.39 0.87
N ILE A 141 12.49 10.28 0.52
CA ILE A 141 11.91 10.05 -0.80
C ILE A 141 10.40 10.26 -0.63
N PRO A 142 9.82 11.34 -1.18
CA PRO A 142 8.38 11.52 -1.11
C PRO A 142 7.65 10.44 -1.92
N ASP A 143 6.45 10.06 -1.49
CA ASP A 143 5.52 9.30 -2.33
C ASP A 143 4.92 10.24 -3.39
N LYS A 144 4.45 9.69 -4.51
CA LYS A 144 3.75 10.46 -5.56
C LYS A 144 2.53 11.25 -5.05
N ASN A 145 2.01 10.90 -3.86
CA ASN A 145 0.99 11.69 -3.17
C ASN A 145 1.44 13.14 -2.91
N ALA A 146 2.73 13.39 -2.75
CA ALA A 146 3.29 14.75 -2.59
C ALA A 146 2.97 15.64 -3.80
N VAL A 147 2.97 15.06 -5.00
CA VAL A 147 2.69 15.76 -6.26
C VAL A 147 1.20 15.76 -6.59
N LEU A 148 0.53 14.61 -6.47
CA LEU A 148 -0.86 14.43 -6.91
C LEU A 148 -1.90 15.04 -5.96
N ALA A 149 -1.68 14.98 -4.65
CA ALA A 149 -2.75 15.26 -3.70
C ALA A 149 -3.22 16.71 -3.76
N SER A 150 -2.30 17.67 -3.76
CA SER A 150 -2.62 19.09 -3.71
C SER A 150 -3.38 19.56 -4.94
N SER A 151 -2.96 19.13 -6.14
CA SER A 151 -3.61 19.51 -7.41
C SER A 151 -5.02 18.93 -7.56
N HIS A 152 -5.33 17.83 -6.86
CA HIS A 152 -6.62 17.15 -6.91
C HIS A 152 -7.45 17.32 -5.62
N GLY A 153 -7.00 18.16 -4.68
CA GLY A 153 -7.71 18.48 -3.44
C GLY A 153 -7.81 17.31 -2.47
N TYR A 154 -6.85 16.40 -2.49
CA TYR A 154 -6.69 15.37 -1.46
C TYR A 154 -5.81 15.88 -0.32
N PRO A 155 -6.00 15.36 0.90
CA PRO A 155 -5.09 15.65 1.99
C PRO A 155 -3.71 15.03 1.68
N ALA A 156 -2.67 15.80 1.95
CA ALA A 156 -1.28 15.40 1.75
C ALA A 156 -0.48 15.53 3.03
N LEU A 157 0.55 14.71 3.17
CA LEU A 157 1.60 14.91 4.16
C LEU A 157 2.37 16.20 3.82
N ASP A 158 2.60 17.04 4.81
CA ASP A 158 3.57 18.14 4.69
C ASP A 158 4.99 17.56 4.74
N TYR A 159 5.55 17.26 3.56
CA TYR A 159 6.90 16.69 3.45
C TYR A 159 7.99 17.65 3.93
N GLY A 160 7.76 18.97 3.86
CA GLY A 160 8.67 19.97 4.44
C GLY A 160 8.75 19.83 5.95
N ALA A 161 7.59 19.86 6.63
CA ALA A 161 7.51 19.68 8.08
C ALA A 161 8.01 18.28 8.52
N PHE A 162 7.68 17.23 7.76
CA PHE A 162 8.16 15.87 8.01
C PHE A 162 9.69 15.80 7.97
N THR A 163 10.30 16.31 6.91
CA THR A 163 11.75 16.32 6.73
C THR A 163 12.44 17.14 7.80
N GLN A 164 11.90 18.31 8.14
CA GLN A 164 12.43 19.15 9.19
C GLN A 164 12.40 18.42 10.54
N SER A 165 11.25 17.84 10.92
CA SER A 165 11.11 17.09 12.17
C SER A 165 12.10 15.93 12.27
N LEU A 166 12.32 15.21 11.18
CA LEU A 166 13.26 14.10 11.14
C LEU A 166 14.72 14.59 11.27
N ARG A 167 15.11 15.64 10.55
CA ARG A 167 16.46 16.24 10.62
C ARG A 167 16.79 16.75 12.02
N GLU A 168 15.85 17.43 12.68
CA GLU A 168 16.02 17.91 14.05
C GLU A 168 16.27 16.77 15.05
N LYS A 169 15.65 15.62 14.82
CA LYS A 169 15.80 14.43 15.66
C LYS A 169 17.02 13.59 15.32
N THR A 170 17.67 13.84 14.19
CA THR A 170 18.84 13.07 13.69
C THR A 170 20.02 13.97 13.30
N PRO A 171 20.50 14.87 14.18
CA PRO A 171 21.53 15.87 13.82
C PRO A 171 22.92 15.26 13.52
N TYR A 172 23.11 13.99 13.78
CA TYR A 172 24.33 13.22 13.47
C TYR A 172 24.33 12.64 12.04
N LEU A 173 23.24 12.83 11.27
CA LEU A 173 23.13 12.44 9.87
C LEU A 173 23.29 13.65 8.96
N THR A 174 24.00 13.49 7.85
CA THR A 174 24.05 14.50 6.78
C THR A 174 22.83 14.34 5.87
N TYR A 175 21.98 15.35 5.80
CA TYR A 175 20.81 15.30 4.94
C TYR A 175 21.17 15.61 3.49
N LEU A 176 20.76 14.74 2.57
CA LEU A 176 20.88 14.90 1.13
C LEU A 176 19.47 15.02 0.52
N PRO A 177 19.04 16.22 0.09
CA PRO A 177 17.75 16.43 -0.54
C PRO A 177 17.71 15.79 -1.94
N VAL A 178 16.59 15.17 -2.28
CA VAL A 178 16.31 14.56 -3.59
C VAL A 178 14.90 14.85 -4.09
N ASP A 179 14.10 15.53 -3.28
CA ASP A 179 12.70 15.84 -3.55
C ASP A 179 12.51 16.79 -4.73
N ASP A 180 13.48 17.67 -4.98
CA ASP A 180 13.52 18.59 -6.12
C ASP A 180 13.80 17.91 -7.47
N LEU A 181 14.24 16.66 -7.46
CA LEU A 181 14.56 15.87 -8.65
C LEU A 181 13.40 14.95 -9.08
N LEU A 182 12.35 14.86 -8.26
CA LEU A 182 11.28 13.90 -8.47
C LEU A 182 10.00 14.57 -8.97
N SER A 183 9.46 14.02 -10.05
CA SER A 183 8.20 14.39 -10.67
C SER A 183 7.23 13.20 -10.66
N LEU A 184 5.99 13.39 -11.10
CA LEU A 184 5.02 12.31 -11.18
C LEU A 184 5.44 11.19 -12.13
N GLU A 185 6.14 11.52 -13.21
CA GLU A 185 6.58 10.59 -14.26
C GLU A 185 7.66 9.61 -13.75
N ASP A 186 8.33 9.97 -12.64
CA ASP A 186 9.34 9.14 -12.02
C ASP A 186 8.75 7.99 -11.18
N TYR A 187 7.42 7.89 -11.09
CA TYR A 187 6.75 6.86 -10.32
C TYR A 187 5.98 5.88 -11.21
N TYR A 188 5.91 4.62 -10.77
CA TYR A 188 4.97 3.66 -11.36
C TYR A 188 3.53 4.09 -11.09
N ARG A 189 2.64 3.86 -12.05
CA ARG A 189 1.22 4.23 -11.94
C ARG A 189 0.50 3.43 -10.86
N THR A 190 0.81 2.14 -10.76
CA THR A 190 0.13 1.19 -9.90
C THR A 190 0.93 0.76 -8.68
N ASP A 191 2.15 1.28 -8.47
CA ASP A 191 3.02 0.96 -7.35
C ASP A 191 3.38 2.19 -6.51
N LEU A 192 3.88 1.96 -5.29
CA LEU A 192 4.37 3.03 -4.42
C LEU A 192 5.78 3.50 -4.80
N HIS A 193 6.53 2.67 -5.51
CA HIS A 193 7.92 2.95 -5.82
C HIS A 193 8.07 3.87 -7.02
N TRP A 194 9.19 4.53 -7.08
CA TRP A 194 9.70 5.23 -8.23
C TRP A 194 10.19 4.24 -9.30
N ARG A 195 10.29 4.70 -10.54
CA ARG A 195 10.74 3.92 -11.69
C ARG A 195 12.26 3.89 -11.70
N GLN A 196 12.82 2.70 -11.78
CA GLN A 196 14.26 2.49 -11.65
C GLN A 196 15.07 3.21 -12.75
N GLU A 197 14.56 3.24 -13.98
CA GLU A 197 15.21 3.88 -15.13
C GLU A 197 15.23 5.42 -15.05
N GLN A 198 14.41 6.02 -14.19
CA GLN A 198 14.31 7.47 -13.99
C GLN A 198 15.20 8.00 -12.86
N LEU A 199 15.97 7.14 -12.17
CA LEU A 199 16.68 7.51 -10.95
C LEU A 199 18.13 7.96 -11.17
N THR A 200 18.56 8.17 -12.40
CA THR A 200 19.96 8.48 -12.71
C THR A 200 20.45 9.76 -12.06
N ASP A 201 19.64 10.80 -12.07
CA ASP A 201 19.95 12.11 -11.46
C ASP A 201 19.89 12.06 -9.92
N VAL A 202 18.94 11.32 -9.34
CA VAL A 202 18.88 11.05 -7.90
C VAL A 202 20.14 10.31 -7.45
N ALA A 203 20.54 9.25 -8.19
CA ALA A 203 21.76 8.51 -7.90
C ALA A 203 23.00 9.40 -8.00
N ALA A 204 23.09 10.25 -9.02
CA ALA A 204 24.19 11.21 -9.18
C ALA A 204 24.25 12.21 -8.01
N ARG A 205 23.12 12.79 -7.59
CA ARG A 205 23.02 13.70 -6.44
C ARG A 205 23.49 13.02 -5.14
N LEU A 206 23.07 11.79 -4.90
CA LEU A 206 23.49 11.04 -3.70
C LEU A 206 24.97 10.72 -3.73
N LEU A 207 25.51 10.26 -4.85
CA LEU A 207 26.93 9.95 -5.00
C LEU A 207 27.81 11.19 -4.84
N GLU A 208 27.44 12.34 -5.46
CA GLU A 208 28.11 13.62 -5.29
C GLU A 208 28.14 14.03 -3.81
N GLY A 209 26.99 13.97 -3.13
CA GLY A 209 26.89 14.30 -1.70
C GLY A 209 27.71 13.38 -0.80
N MET A 210 27.96 12.13 -1.23
CA MET A 210 28.81 11.16 -0.55
C MET A 210 30.28 11.28 -0.93
N GLY A 211 30.64 12.09 -1.92
CA GLY A 211 31.98 12.24 -2.46
C GLY A 211 32.42 11.03 -3.27
N ALA A 212 31.50 10.38 -3.95
CA ALA A 212 31.72 9.24 -4.85
C ALA A 212 31.34 9.62 -6.29
N GLU A 213 31.91 8.93 -7.25
CA GLU A 213 31.58 9.11 -8.67
C GLU A 213 30.51 8.11 -9.10
N ALA A 214 29.60 8.55 -9.98
CA ALA A 214 28.62 7.67 -10.57
C ALA A 214 29.32 6.64 -11.47
N PRO A 215 28.94 5.36 -11.42
CA PRO A 215 29.37 4.40 -12.43
C PRO A 215 28.87 4.86 -13.80
N GLY A 216 29.60 4.54 -14.86
CA GLY A 216 29.31 4.99 -16.24
C GLY A 216 27.90 4.68 -16.74
N THR A 217 27.73 4.53 -18.04
CA THR A 217 26.43 4.33 -18.67
C THR A 217 25.74 3.03 -18.23
N PHE A 218 24.45 3.12 -17.90
CA PHE A 218 23.60 1.98 -17.64
C PHE A 218 22.96 1.47 -18.95
N ARG A 219 22.72 0.17 -19.02
CA ARG A 219 21.92 -0.45 -20.08
C ARG A 219 20.54 -0.74 -19.51
N GLU A 220 19.54 -0.21 -20.18
CA GLU A 220 18.15 -0.51 -19.88
C GLU A 220 17.69 -1.76 -20.64
N GLU A 221 16.91 -2.60 -20.00
CA GLU A 221 16.25 -3.75 -20.61
C GLU A 221 14.81 -3.85 -20.11
N THR A 222 13.88 -3.69 -21.03
CA THR A 222 12.45 -3.81 -20.72
C THR A 222 12.08 -5.29 -20.62
N LEU A 223 11.54 -5.70 -19.48
CA LEU A 223 11.04 -7.06 -19.28
C LEU A 223 9.69 -7.24 -19.99
N PRO A 224 9.46 -8.38 -20.65
CA PRO A 224 8.23 -8.63 -21.40
C PRO A 224 7.01 -8.93 -20.50
N THR A 225 7.22 -9.06 -19.19
CA THR A 225 6.17 -9.43 -18.24
C THR A 225 5.42 -8.19 -17.76
N PRO A 226 4.07 -8.17 -17.86
CA PRO A 226 3.29 -7.06 -17.31
C PRO A 226 3.55 -6.87 -15.82
N TYR A 227 3.74 -5.63 -15.40
CA TYR A 227 3.95 -5.29 -14.00
C TYR A 227 2.71 -4.61 -13.43
N TYR A 228 2.20 -5.15 -12.32
CA TYR A 228 1.14 -4.54 -11.53
C TYR A 228 1.66 -4.30 -10.12
N GLY A 229 1.66 -3.06 -9.69
CA GLY A 229 2.16 -2.66 -8.40
C GLY A 229 1.24 -3.00 -7.23
N VAL A 230 1.69 -2.74 -6.01
CA VAL A 230 0.91 -3.03 -4.79
C VAL A 230 -0.37 -2.18 -4.70
N TYR A 231 -0.36 -0.97 -5.22
CA TYR A 231 -1.55 -0.10 -5.23
C TYR A 231 -2.63 -0.59 -6.19
N TYR A 232 -2.28 -1.33 -7.26
CA TYR A 232 -3.26 -2.06 -8.06
C TYR A 232 -4.11 -3.00 -7.20
N GLY A 233 -3.45 -3.76 -6.33
CA GLY A 233 -4.15 -4.65 -5.40
C GLY A 233 -5.02 -3.91 -4.40
N TYR A 234 -4.60 -2.76 -3.89
CA TYR A 234 -5.41 -1.94 -2.98
C TYR A 234 -6.61 -1.30 -3.69
N ALA A 235 -6.40 -0.75 -4.87
CA ALA A 235 -7.48 -0.17 -5.66
C ALA A 235 -8.53 -1.20 -6.06
N ALA A 236 -8.09 -2.44 -6.33
CA ALA A 236 -8.93 -3.52 -6.85
C ALA A 236 -9.77 -3.08 -8.07
N LEU A 237 -9.14 -2.36 -9.00
CA LEU A 237 -9.75 -1.83 -10.22
C LEU A 237 -9.08 -2.42 -11.45
N PRO A 238 -9.81 -2.57 -12.56
CA PRO A 238 -9.19 -2.92 -13.83
C PRO A 238 -8.35 -1.75 -14.34
N MET A 239 -7.03 -1.90 -14.32
CA MET A 239 -6.06 -0.91 -14.79
C MET A 239 -5.06 -1.56 -15.71
N GLU A 240 -4.48 -0.76 -16.61
CA GLU A 240 -3.38 -1.21 -17.43
C GLU A 240 -2.12 -1.44 -16.58
N PRO A 241 -1.27 -2.40 -16.94
CA PRO A 241 -0.01 -2.63 -16.26
C PRO A 241 0.94 -1.44 -16.43
N ASP A 242 1.88 -1.32 -15.51
CA ASP A 242 3.05 -0.47 -15.69
C ASP A 242 4.02 -1.10 -16.70
N THR A 243 4.68 -0.26 -17.48
CA THR A 243 5.68 -0.64 -18.49
C THR A 243 7.01 -0.02 -18.16
#